data_88222fb5f99d3468476d64902ed4d0fb
#
_entry.id   88222fb5f99d3468476d64902ed4d0fb
#
_cell.length_a   1.000
_cell.length_b   1.000
_cell.length_c   1.000
_cell.angle_alpha   90.00
_cell.angle_beta   90.00
_cell.angle_gamma   90.00
#
_symmetry.space_group_name_H-M   'P 1'
#
loop_
_entity.id
_entity.type
_entity.pdbx_description
1 polymer ?
#
loop_
_entity_poly.entity_id
_entity_poly.type
_entity_poly.pdbx_seq_one_letter_code
_entity_poly.pdbx_strand_id
1 'polypeptide(L)'
;MTRIETDSIGPREIPADALYGVNTLRGMENSALGGDRIGAYPRLVNALAAIKKAAALANRDIGTLRPDLAGAIVSACDELMAGRHHDQFIVSMLEGSGGTSINMNANEVIANRALQILGREAGDYAVLHPNDHVNHGQSTNDVVPSAVKLAVYDACGPLVAALNTVADAFVGRAAAFADMLKIGRTCMQAAQPMTLGQEFGGYASATRRLATKIAAAAEDLLILPLGGSAIGTGLGSDPGYPEAVYRHLSAGLGLPVRPGSDPFDAMQNSDAFGRVSAEIRIAAETLAKIAHDLILLSSDQQTGLGEIRLPAIQPGSSIMPGKINPVMPMLMQQIAFTLSGNDTSVSLAAMAGQLEINHFEPVIASRLFDSARLLTRGSLLFAEKCICGIEANPARALELLMNSPALATVMVPRLGYAQVSAIVKQADNDGVPFIETMVEQGWIQRSEVMELLQKAVIPVR
;
A
#
# COMPACT_ATOMS: atom_id res chain seq x y z
N MET A 1 28.17 -14.31 -28.91
CA MET A 1 29.35 -13.39 -28.92
C MET A 1 29.36 -12.69 -27.57
N THR A 2 30.56 -12.38 -27.05
CA THR A 2 30.75 -11.63 -25.80
C THR A 2 31.61 -10.41 -26.11
N ARG A 3 31.51 -9.38 -25.26
CA ARG A 3 32.45 -8.25 -25.19
C ARG A 3 33.16 -8.29 -23.84
N ILE A 4 34.36 -7.75 -23.76
CA ILE A 4 35.12 -7.64 -22.51
C ILE A 4 34.98 -6.22 -21.98
N GLU A 5 34.51 -6.11 -20.73
CA GLU A 5 34.53 -4.86 -19.98
C GLU A 5 35.44 -4.99 -18.76
N THR A 6 36.00 -3.89 -18.29
CA THR A 6 36.97 -3.86 -17.19
C THR A 6 36.56 -2.82 -16.17
N ASP A 7 36.59 -3.16 -14.91
CA ASP A 7 36.49 -2.25 -13.77
C ASP A 7 37.77 -2.29 -12.91
N SER A 8 37.74 -1.67 -11.74
CA SER A 8 38.89 -1.64 -10.81
C SER A 8 39.28 -3.01 -10.25
N ILE A 9 38.41 -4.01 -10.36
CA ILE A 9 38.66 -5.40 -9.88
C ILE A 9 39.24 -6.26 -10.98
N GLY A 10 38.99 -5.94 -12.29
CA GLY A 10 39.50 -6.62 -13.43
C GLY A 10 38.47 -6.92 -14.52
N PRO A 11 38.89 -7.59 -15.60
CA PRO A 11 38.03 -7.84 -16.76
C PRO A 11 36.94 -8.90 -16.49
N ARG A 12 35.81 -8.73 -17.21
CA ARG A 12 34.71 -9.71 -17.29
C ARG A 12 34.18 -9.80 -18.72
N GLU A 13 33.71 -10.98 -19.07
CA GLU A 13 32.97 -11.19 -20.31
C GLU A 13 31.49 -10.92 -20.11
N ILE A 14 30.91 -10.13 -21.00
CA ILE A 14 29.49 -9.73 -20.99
C ILE A 14 28.88 -10.13 -22.33
N PRO A 15 27.63 -10.62 -22.39
CA PRO A 15 26.95 -10.85 -23.67
C PRO A 15 26.99 -9.61 -24.54
N ALA A 16 27.32 -9.75 -25.83
CA ALA A 16 27.54 -8.60 -26.70
C ALA A 16 26.29 -7.73 -26.90
N ASP A 17 25.10 -8.33 -26.79
CA ASP A 17 23.79 -7.70 -26.92
C ASP A 17 23.23 -7.13 -25.58
N ALA A 18 23.87 -7.43 -24.45
CA ALA A 18 23.45 -6.89 -23.16
C ALA A 18 23.71 -5.38 -23.06
N LEU A 19 22.74 -4.64 -22.48
CA LEU A 19 22.90 -3.23 -22.16
C LEU A 19 23.55 -3.00 -20.79
N TYR A 20 23.48 -3.98 -19.88
CA TYR A 20 24.23 -3.92 -18.62
C TYR A 20 25.71 -4.14 -18.83
N GLY A 21 26.52 -3.74 -17.86
CA GLY A 21 27.97 -3.82 -17.90
C GLY A 21 28.57 -4.64 -16.77
N VAL A 22 29.87 -4.46 -16.54
CA VAL A 22 30.68 -5.26 -15.61
C VAL A 22 30.24 -5.11 -14.15
N ASN A 23 29.87 -3.89 -13.71
CA ASN A 23 29.42 -3.69 -12.33
C ASN A 23 28.09 -4.40 -12.05
N THR A 24 27.16 -4.34 -13.00
CA THR A 24 25.88 -5.07 -12.91
C THR A 24 26.10 -6.57 -12.85
N LEU A 25 26.97 -7.12 -13.69
CA LEU A 25 27.27 -8.54 -13.68
C LEU A 25 27.80 -9.01 -12.31
N ARG A 26 28.74 -8.26 -11.70
CA ARG A 26 29.24 -8.55 -10.36
C ARG A 26 28.14 -8.43 -9.30
N GLY A 27 27.31 -7.39 -9.37
CA GLY A 27 26.17 -7.21 -8.46
C GLY A 27 25.18 -8.37 -8.52
N MET A 28 24.89 -8.86 -9.73
CA MET A 28 24.04 -10.04 -9.94
C MET A 28 24.68 -11.31 -9.35
N GLU A 29 25.97 -11.54 -9.61
CA GLU A 29 26.67 -12.71 -9.08
C GLU A 29 26.72 -12.71 -7.55
N ASN A 30 26.97 -11.56 -6.93
CA ASN A 30 27.07 -11.40 -5.48
C ASN A 30 25.72 -11.48 -4.75
N SER A 31 24.62 -11.29 -5.45
CA SER A 31 23.25 -11.31 -4.90
C SER A 31 22.35 -12.34 -5.56
N ALA A 32 22.91 -13.48 -5.98
CA ALA A 32 22.18 -14.58 -6.64
C ALA A 32 21.30 -15.38 -5.65
N LEU A 33 20.41 -14.70 -4.93
CA LEU A 33 19.54 -15.28 -3.90
C LEU A 33 18.28 -15.97 -4.46
N GLY A 34 18.03 -15.81 -5.76
CA GLY A 34 16.71 -16.07 -6.33
C GLY A 34 15.71 -14.97 -5.98
N GLY A 35 14.53 -15.00 -6.56
CA GLY A 35 13.51 -13.98 -6.34
C GLY A 35 13.53 -12.87 -7.39
N ASP A 36 12.84 -11.77 -7.08
CA ASP A 36 12.61 -10.71 -8.06
C ASP A 36 13.87 -9.86 -8.29
N ARG A 37 14.12 -9.61 -9.59
CA ARG A 37 15.12 -8.64 -10.06
C ARG A 37 14.49 -7.26 -10.14
N ILE A 38 15.32 -6.21 -10.17
CA ILE A 38 14.85 -4.81 -10.26
C ILE A 38 13.94 -4.60 -11.48
N GLY A 39 14.19 -5.27 -12.59
CA GLY A 39 13.35 -5.21 -13.78
C GLY A 39 11.88 -5.64 -13.57
N ALA A 40 11.59 -6.39 -12.51
CA ALA A 40 10.22 -6.73 -12.10
C ALA A 40 9.48 -5.58 -11.40
N TYR A 41 10.18 -4.46 -11.13
CA TYR A 41 9.64 -3.26 -10.47
C TYR A 41 9.66 -2.04 -11.41
N PRO A 42 8.74 -1.96 -12.39
CA PRO A 42 8.75 -0.90 -13.41
C PRO A 42 8.76 0.51 -12.83
N ARG A 43 8.08 0.75 -11.69
CA ARG A 43 8.08 2.04 -11.01
C ARG A 43 9.47 2.48 -10.56
N LEU A 44 10.29 1.55 -10.07
CA LEU A 44 11.67 1.85 -9.65
C LEU A 44 12.55 2.14 -10.86
N VAL A 45 12.45 1.34 -11.92
CA VAL A 45 13.19 1.58 -13.17
C VAL A 45 12.83 2.94 -13.76
N ASN A 46 11.54 3.28 -13.81
CA ASN A 46 11.06 4.57 -14.30
C ASN A 46 11.56 5.73 -13.43
N ALA A 47 11.57 5.60 -12.11
CA ALA A 47 12.07 6.62 -11.20
C ALA A 47 13.58 6.84 -11.37
N LEU A 48 14.37 5.77 -11.48
CA LEU A 48 15.80 5.86 -11.80
C LEU A 48 16.01 6.58 -13.14
N ALA A 49 15.28 6.18 -14.19
CA ALA A 49 15.36 6.81 -15.50
C ALA A 49 14.98 8.30 -15.47
N ALA A 50 13.92 8.67 -14.73
CA ALA A 50 13.50 10.07 -14.58
C ALA A 50 14.58 10.93 -13.89
N ILE A 51 15.21 10.41 -12.83
CA ILE A 51 16.32 11.10 -12.15
C ILE A 51 17.52 11.25 -13.10
N LYS A 52 17.94 10.19 -13.82
CA LYS A 52 19.06 10.23 -14.75
C LYS A 52 18.80 11.17 -15.93
N LYS A 53 17.57 11.21 -16.43
CA LYS A 53 17.13 12.18 -17.42
C LYS A 53 17.25 13.62 -16.92
N ALA A 54 16.73 13.89 -15.71
CA ALA A 54 16.80 15.21 -15.10
C ALA A 54 18.25 15.63 -14.84
N ALA A 55 19.11 14.71 -14.39
CA ALA A 55 20.53 14.94 -14.18
C ALA A 55 21.28 15.27 -15.49
N ALA A 56 21.01 14.53 -16.57
CA ALA A 56 21.61 14.81 -17.88
C ALA A 56 21.21 16.18 -18.42
N LEU A 57 19.93 16.56 -18.27
CA LEU A 57 19.45 17.90 -18.65
C LEU A 57 20.06 19.00 -17.78
N ALA A 58 20.19 18.78 -16.47
CA ALA A 58 20.82 19.72 -15.55
C ALA A 58 22.30 19.95 -15.92
N ASN A 59 23.06 18.88 -16.11
CA ASN A 59 24.47 18.93 -16.47
C ASN A 59 24.69 19.57 -17.85
N ARG A 60 23.79 19.37 -18.80
CA ARG A 60 23.78 20.08 -20.07
C ARG A 60 23.57 21.57 -19.88
N ASP A 61 22.57 21.96 -19.09
CA ASP A 61 22.22 23.38 -18.89
C ASP A 61 23.32 24.17 -18.17
N ILE A 62 24.06 23.54 -17.26
CA ILE A 62 25.21 24.16 -16.58
C ILE A 62 26.52 24.01 -17.35
N GLY A 63 26.51 23.32 -18.50
CA GLY A 63 27.65 23.24 -19.43
C GLY A 63 28.70 22.16 -19.10
N THR A 64 28.41 21.24 -18.17
CA THR A 64 29.32 20.16 -17.75
C THR A 64 29.15 18.87 -18.55
N LEU A 65 28.02 18.72 -19.27
CA LEU A 65 27.78 17.61 -20.19
C LEU A 65 27.48 18.13 -21.59
N ARG A 66 28.17 17.57 -22.58
CA ARG A 66 27.97 17.91 -23.99
C ARG A 66 26.51 17.67 -24.41
N PRO A 67 25.92 18.57 -25.23
CA PRO A 67 24.52 18.49 -25.64
C PRO A 67 24.17 17.21 -26.40
N ASP A 68 25.06 16.67 -27.23
CA ASP A 68 24.86 15.44 -27.98
C ASP A 68 24.78 14.20 -27.06
N LEU A 69 25.68 14.12 -26.07
CA LEU A 69 25.68 13.06 -25.07
C LEU A 69 24.45 13.16 -24.17
N ALA A 70 24.10 14.35 -23.71
CA ALA A 70 22.89 14.59 -22.92
C ALA A 70 21.63 14.17 -23.69
N GLY A 71 21.53 14.53 -24.97
CA GLY A 71 20.42 14.12 -25.83
C GLY A 71 20.27 12.60 -25.98
N ALA A 72 21.38 11.88 -26.12
CA ALA A 72 21.39 10.42 -26.20
C ALA A 72 20.98 9.77 -24.86
N ILE A 73 21.48 10.28 -23.72
CA ILE A 73 21.08 9.83 -22.37
C ILE A 73 19.59 10.06 -22.15
N VAL A 74 19.07 11.25 -22.49
CA VAL A 74 17.64 11.58 -22.39
C VAL A 74 16.79 10.59 -23.20
N SER A 75 17.19 10.32 -24.45
CA SER A 75 16.47 9.39 -25.31
C SER A 75 16.47 7.95 -24.75
N ALA A 76 17.59 7.48 -24.19
CA ALA A 76 17.67 6.19 -23.52
C ALA A 76 16.77 6.12 -22.28
N CYS A 77 16.72 7.19 -21.47
CA CYS A 77 15.82 7.28 -20.32
C CYS A 77 14.34 7.27 -20.74
N ASP A 78 13.98 7.95 -21.84
CA ASP A 78 12.62 7.96 -22.37
C ASP A 78 12.18 6.56 -22.83
N GLU A 79 13.09 5.77 -23.40
CA GLU A 79 12.83 4.37 -23.73
C GLU A 79 12.55 3.52 -22.49
N LEU A 80 13.31 3.70 -21.42
CA LEU A 80 13.08 3.03 -20.15
C LEU A 80 11.73 3.42 -19.55
N MET A 81 11.41 4.71 -19.50
CA MET A 81 10.14 5.20 -18.98
C MET A 81 8.93 4.72 -19.81
N ALA A 82 9.14 4.38 -21.08
CA ALA A 82 8.16 3.74 -21.96
C ALA A 82 8.08 2.21 -21.76
N GLY A 83 8.77 1.65 -20.78
CA GLY A 83 8.75 0.22 -20.45
C GLY A 83 9.70 -0.65 -21.29
N ARG A 84 10.61 -0.05 -22.07
CA ARG A 84 11.59 -0.79 -22.86
C ARG A 84 12.82 -1.11 -22.01
N HIS A 85 13.50 -2.22 -22.31
CA HIS A 85 14.77 -2.64 -21.70
C HIS A 85 14.74 -2.93 -20.19
N HIS A 86 13.58 -3.11 -19.58
CA HIS A 86 13.47 -3.47 -18.16
C HIS A 86 14.07 -4.85 -17.86
N ASP A 87 14.10 -5.74 -18.85
CA ASP A 87 14.77 -7.05 -18.79
C ASP A 87 16.30 -6.96 -18.58
N GLN A 88 16.90 -5.78 -18.85
CA GLN A 88 18.32 -5.50 -18.63
C GLN A 88 18.65 -5.08 -17.18
N PHE A 89 17.63 -4.90 -16.34
CA PHE A 89 17.80 -4.63 -14.91
C PHE A 89 17.81 -5.95 -14.14
N ILE A 90 18.97 -6.61 -14.12
CA ILE A 90 19.14 -8.01 -13.69
C ILE A 90 19.61 -8.17 -12.24
N VAL A 91 19.98 -7.09 -11.57
CA VAL A 91 20.38 -7.11 -10.15
C VAL A 91 19.20 -7.54 -9.28
N SER A 92 19.45 -8.31 -8.24
CA SER A 92 18.43 -8.70 -7.26
C SER A 92 17.92 -7.48 -6.50
N MET A 93 16.63 -7.48 -6.14
CA MET A 93 16.07 -6.42 -5.29
C MET A 93 16.66 -6.42 -3.88
N LEU A 94 17.07 -7.58 -3.37
CA LEU A 94 17.86 -7.70 -2.13
C LEU A 94 19.33 -7.87 -2.51
N GLU A 95 20.12 -6.84 -2.21
CA GLU A 95 21.54 -6.83 -2.51
C GLU A 95 22.33 -6.15 -1.39
N GLY A 96 23.61 -6.44 -1.27
CA GLY A 96 24.44 -6.03 -0.14
C GLY A 96 25.34 -4.81 -0.40
N SER A 97 25.18 -4.11 -1.52
CA SER A 97 26.03 -2.96 -1.88
C SER A 97 25.47 -1.60 -1.45
N GLY A 98 24.35 -1.58 -0.72
CA GLY A 98 23.70 -0.35 -0.32
C GLY A 98 23.12 0.46 -1.47
N GLY A 99 22.60 -0.22 -2.51
CA GLY A 99 22.04 0.41 -3.70
C GLY A 99 23.06 0.66 -4.82
N THR A 100 24.35 0.44 -4.60
CA THR A 100 25.37 0.70 -5.66
C THR A 100 25.15 -0.19 -6.87
N SER A 101 24.84 -1.46 -6.71
CA SER A 101 24.54 -2.37 -7.83
C SER A 101 23.28 -1.90 -8.59
N ILE A 102 22.28 -1.39 -7.90
CA ILE A 102 21.05 -0.82 -8.49
C ILE A 102 21.38 0.41 -9.34
N ASN A 103 22.12 1.38 -8.77
CA ASN A 103 22.53 2.59 -9.46
C ASN A 103 23.40 2.29 -10.67
N MET A 104 24.38 1.38 -10.52
CA MET A 104 25.27 1.00 -11.62
C MET A 104 24.53 0.24 -12.73
N ASN A 105 23.55 -0.60 -12.40
CA ASN A 105 22.71 -1.23 -13.41
C ASN A 105 22.00 -0.16 -14.28
N ALA A 106 21.42 0.85 -13.65
CA ALA A 106 20.80 1.95 -14.38
C ALA A 106 21.84 2.73 -15.21
N ASN A 107 22.99 3.09 -14.64
CA ASN A 107 24.03 3.84 -15.33
C ASN A 107 24.55 3.10 -16.56
N GLU A 108 24.84 1.81 -16.44
CA GLU A 108 25.39 0.98 -17.53
C GLU A 108 24.34 0.75 -18.63
N VAL A 109 23.10 0.42 -18.28
CA VAL A 109 22.01 0.25 -19.27
C VAL A 109 21.78 1.54 -20.05
N ILE A 110 21.70 2.69 -19.36
CA ILE A 110 21.50 3.99 -19.99
C ILE A 110 22.70 4.35 -20.85
N ALA A 111 23.93 4.16 -20.37
CA ALA A 111 25.15 4.47 -21.14
C ALA A 111 25.23 3.65 -22.42
N ASN A 112 25.06 2.33 -22.33
CA ASN A 112 25.13 1.45 -23.49
C ASN A 112 24.00 1.71 -24.50
N ARG A 113 22.79 2.02 -24.01
CA ARG A 113 21.71 2.38 -24.91
C ARG A 113 21.95 3.74 -25.56
N ALA A 114 22.47 4.72 -24.85
CA ALA A 114 22.86 6.02 -25.39
C ALA A 114 24.00 5.89 -26.45
N LEU A 115 24.98 5.02 -26.21
CA LEU A 115 26.00 4.69 -27.20
C LEU A 115 25.39 4.14 -28.50
N GLN A 116 24.45 3.20 -28.42
CA GLN A 116 23.73 2.68 -29.59
C GLN A 116 22.96 3.79 -30.33
N ILE A 117 22.33 4.71 -29.62
CA ILE A 117 21.62 5.86 -30.21
C ILE A 117 22.59 6.79 -30.96
N LEU A 118 23.84 6.91 -30.46
CA LEU A 118 24.93 7.67 -31.12
C LEU A 118 25.59 6.87 -32.27
N GLY A 119 25.13 5.66 -32.60
CA GLY A 119 25.73 4.81 -33.61
C GLY A 119 27.07 4.17 -33.18
N ARG A 120 27.27 3.98 -31.89
CA ARG A 120 28.43 3.35 -31.27
C ARG A 120 28.11 1.95 -30.74
N GLU A 121 29.13 1.15 -30.53
CA GLU A 121 28.99 -0.16 -29.89
C GLU A 121 28.81 -0.02 -28.37
N ALA A 122 28.08 -0.95 -27.76
CA ALA A 122 27.99 -1.06 -26.31
C ALA A 122 29.39 -1.32 -25.72
N GLY A 123 29.73 -0.60 -24.64
CA GLY A 123 31.06 -0.66 -24.01
C GLY A 123 32.08 0.36 -24.55
N ASP A 124 31.73 1.20 -25.55
CA ASP A 124 32.60 2.31 -26.03
C ASP A 124 32.62 3.47 -25.01
N TYR A 125 33.07 3.16 -23.81
CA TYR A 125 33.05 4.10 -22.66
C TYR A 125 34.06 5.27 -22.82
N ALA A 126 34.92 5.24 -23.83
CA ALA A 126 35.70 6.38 -24.20
C ALA A 126 34.83 7.52 -24.76
N VAL A 127 33.69 7.22 -25.36
CA VAL A 127 32.72 8.19 -25.88
C VAL A 127 31.69 8.59 -24.82
N LEU A 128 31.04 7.58 -24.16
CA LEU A 128 30.03 7.84 -23.14
C LEU A 128 30.17 6.81 -22.00
N HIS A 129 30.64 7.30 -20.84
CA HIS A 129 30.97 6.49 -19.68
C HIS A 129 29.83 6.49 -18.66
N PRO A 130 29.46 5.34 -18.04
CA PRO A 130 28.39 5.25 -17.03
C PRO A 130 28.61 6.20 -15.86
N ASN A 131 29.83 6.30 -15.32
CA ASN A 131 30.12 7.13 -14.15
C ASN A 131 30.34 8.60 -14.53
N ASP A 132 31.16 8.85 -15.56
CA ASP A 132 31.63 10.23 -15.87
C ASP A 132 30.55 11.08 -16.55
N HIS A 133 29.58 10.43 -17.22
CA HIS A 133 28.54 11.12 -17.98
C HIS A 133 27.12 10.85 -17.41
N VAL A 134 26.69 9.59 -17.29
CA VAL A 134 25.33 9.27 -16.81
C VAL A 134 25.18 9.58 -15.33
N ASN A 135 26.21 9.30 -14.52
CA ASN A 135 26.23 9.54 -13.08
C ASN A 135 26.90 10.86 -12.67
N HIS A 136 27.23 11.73 -13.61
CA HIS A 136 27.93 12.98 -13.34
C HIS A 136 27.18 13.84 -12.31
N GLY A 137 27.91 14.29 -11.26
CA GLY A 137 27.35 15.08 -10.16
C GLY A 137 26.44 14.32 -9.18
N GLN A 138 26.43 13.00 -9.23
CA GLN A 138 25.55 12.13 -8.44
C GLN A 138 26.34 11.10 -7.62
N SER A 139 25.70 10.58 -6.60
CA SER A 139 26.12 9.39 -5.86
C SER A 139 24.99 8.36 -5.85
N THR A 140 25.30 7.07 -5.62
CA THR A 140 24.31 6.07 -5.26
C THR A 140 23.45 6.56 -4.10
N ASN A 141 24.08 7.23 -3.13
CA ASN A 141 23.52 7.60 -1.84
C ASN A 141 22.40 8.65 -1.93
N ASP A 142 22.41 9.49 -2.95
CA ASP A 142 21.34 10.46 -3.20
C ASP A 142 20.34 9.99 -4.28
N VAL A 143 20.82 9.23 -5.28
CA VAL A 143 19.99 8.74 -6.39
C VAL A 143 19.03 7.60 -5.98
N VAL A 144 19.55 6.55 -5.33
CA VAL A 144 18.74 5.35 -5.03
C VAL A 144 17.62 5.66 -4.04
N PRO A 145 17.88 6.33 -2.88
CA PRO A 145 16.78 6.70 -1.98
C PRO A 145 15.77 7.63 -2.66
N SER A 146 16.22 8.57 -3.51
CA SER A 146 15.31 9.43 -4.29
C SER A 146 14.43 8.61 -5.24
N ALA A 147 15.00 7.63 -5.95
CA ALA A 147 14.25 6.75 -6.85
C ALA A 147 13.24 5.86 -6.09
N VAL A 148 13.64 5.32 -4.94
CA VAL A 148 12.74 4.52 -4.09
C VAL A 148 11.59 5.39 -3.56
N LYS A 149 11.87 6.61 -3.08
CA LYS A 149 10.83 7.56 -2.63
C LYS A 149 9.81 7.84 -3.73
N LEU A 150 10.27 8.21 -4.93
CA LEU A 150 9.40 8.48 -6.07
C LEU A 150 8.57 7.25 -6.50
N ALA A 151 9.19 6.08 -6.54
CA ALA A 151 8.52 4.85 -6.93
C ALA A 151 7.48 4.39 -5.90
N VAL A 152 7.73 4.58 -4.60
CA VAL A 152 6.76 4.30 -3.53
C VAL A 152 5.63 5.32 -3.57
N TYR A 153 5.92 6.61 -3.79
CA TYR A 153 4.90 7.64 -3.99
C TYR A 153 3.94 7.26 -5.12
N ASP A 154 4.47 6.88 -6.28
CA ASP A 154 3.67 6.44 -7.42
C ASP A 154 2.84 5.17 -7.10
N ALA A 155 3.36 4.26 -6.29
CA ALA A 155 2.63 3.07 -5.85
C ALA A 155 1.48 3.38 -4.87
N CYS A 156 1.55 4.48 -4.12
CA CYS A 156 0.49 4.91 -3.20
C CYS A 156 -0.78 5.39 -3.92
N GLY A 157 -0.66 6.00 -5.09
CA GLY A 157 -1.81 6.49 -5.85
C GLY A 157 -2.86 5.42 -6.14
N PRO A 158 -2.51 4.32 -6.83
CA PRO A 158 -3.42 3.19 -7.05
C PRO A 158 -3.95 2.55 -5.76
N LEU A 159 -3.16 2.52 -4.69
CA LEU A 159 -3.60 2.01 -3.39
C LEU A 159 -4.70 2.88 -2.78
N VAL A 160 -4.51 4.19 -2.78
CA VAL A 160 -5.52 5.16 -2.31
C VAL A 160 -6.82 5.02 -3.12
N ALA A 161 -6.71 4.89 -4.44
CA ALA A 161 -7.86 4.67 -5.31
C ALA A 161 -8.59 3.35 -4.98
N ALA A 162 -7.86 2.27 -4.75
CA ALA A 162 -8.44 0.97 -4.38
C ALA A 162 -9.16 1.02 -3.04
N LEU A 163 -8.60 1.69 -2.03
CA LEU A 163 -9.26 1.89 -0.74
C LEU A 163 -10.53 2.74 -0.86
N ASN A 164 -10.52 3.76 -1.72
CA ASN A 164 -11.73 4.54 -2.00
C ASN A 164 -12.80 3.67 -2.69
N THR A 165 -12.42 2.78 -3.61
CA THR A 165 -13.35 1.79 -4.20
C THR A 165 -14.00 0.89 -3.14
N VAL A 166 -13.23 0.42 -2.16
CA VAL A 166 -13.76 -0.34 -1.01
C VAL A 166 -14.75 0.52 -0.19
N ALA A 167 -14.39 1.77 0.10
CA ALA A 167 -15.25 2.68 0.85
C ALA A 167 -16.58 2.93 0.10
N ASP A 168 -16.53 3.15 -1.22
CA ASP A 168 -17.72 3.35 -2.05
C ASP A 168 -18.61 2.11 -2.11
N ALA A 169 -18.02 0.92 -2.17
CA ALA A 169 -18.76 -0.34 -2.08
C ALA A 169 -19.50 -0.48 -0.74
N PHE A 170 -18.86 -0.12 0.36
CA PHE A 170 -19.52 -0.08 1.68
C PHE A 170 -20.62 0.99 1.75
N VAL A 171 -20.42 2.18 1.16
CA VAL A 171 -21.48 3.20 1.07
C VAL A 171 -22.70 2.66 0.33
N GLY A 172 -22.50 1.96 -0.78
CA GLY A 172 -23.59 1.32 -1.53
C GLY A 172 -24.37 0.30 -0.70
N ARG A 173 -23.67 -0.51 0.09
CA ARG A 173 -24.34 -1.48 1.01
C ARG A 173 -24.99 -0.78 2.19
N ALA A 174 -24.36 0.26 2.76
CA ALA A 174 -24.95 1.06 3.83
C ALA A 174 -26.30 1.66 3.42
N ALA A 175 -26.39 2.19 2.21
CA ALA A 175 -27.64 2.71 1.65
C ALA A 175 -28.69 1.59 1.45
N ALA A 176 -28.28 0.45 0.91
CA ALA A 176 -29.19 -0.68 0.68
C ALA A 176 -29.73 -1.29 1.99
N PHE A 177 -29.00 -1.14 3.09
CA PHE A 177 -29.33 -1.71 4.41
C PHE A 177 -29.79 -0.65 5.44
N ALA A 178 -30.10 0.57 4.98
CA ALA A 178 -30.38 1.72 5.84
C ALA A 178 -31.48 1.46 6.87
N ASP A 179 -32.55 0.78 6.49
CA ASP A 179 -33.74 0.53 7.32
C ASP A 179 -33.74 -0.88 7.96
N MET A 180 -32.65 -1.66 7.80
CA MET A 180 -32.59 -3.02 8.30
C MET A 180 -32.15 -3.05 9.75
N LEU A 181 -33.12 -3.20 10.65
CA LEU A 181 -32.88 -3.29 12.10
C LEU A 181 -32.10 -4.56 12.47
N LYS A 182 -31.16 -4.40 13.36
CA LYS A 182 -30.37 -5.47 13.97
C LYS A 182 -30.00 -5.17 15.41
N ILE A 183 -29.50 -6.18 16.11
CA ILE A 183 -28.84 -5.99 17.39
C ILE A 183 -27.38 -5.59 17.21
N GLY A 184 -26.99 -4.44 17.78
CA GLY A 184 -25.59 -4.09 17.94
C GLY A 184 -24.95 -4.88 19.07
N ARG A 185 -23.66 -5.24 18.94
CA ARG A 185 -22.93 -6.05 19.91
C ARG A 185 -21.68 -5.35 20.42
N THR A 186 -21.42 -5.54 21.71
CA THR A 186 -20.14 -5.19 22.36
C THR A 186 -19.61 -6.43 23.06
N CYS A 187 -18.33 -6.77 22.86
CA CYS A 187 -17.74 -8.03 23.38
C CYS A 187 -18.58 -9.27 22.99
N MET A 188 -19.18 -9.27 21.80
CA MET A 188 -20.13 -10.27 21.31
C MET A 188 -21.43 -10.42 22.12
N GLN A 189 -21.66 -9.57 23.12
CA GLN A 189 -22.93 -9.54 23.88
C GLN A 189 -23.91 -8.53 23.25
N ALA A 190 -25.20 -8.80 23.37
CA ALA A 190 -26.25 -7.90 22.92
C ALA A 190 -26.13 -6.53 23.62
N ALA A 191 -26.15 -5.45 22.83
CA ALA A 191 -26.05 -4.07 23.34
C ALA A 191 -27.31 -3.26 23.02
N GLN A 192 -27.37 -2.60 21.89
CA GLN A 192 -28.45 -1.69 21.54
C GLN A 192 -28.96 -1.93 20.11
N PRO A 193 -30.22 -1.57 19.81
CA PRO A 193 -30.71 -1.57 18.44
C PRO A 193 -29.93 -0.63 17.55
N MET A 194 -29.65 -1.07 16.33
CA MET A 194 -29.07 -0.26 15.27
C MET A 194 -29.53 -0.76 13.91
N THR A 195 -29.16 -0.10 12.82
CA THR A 195 -29.34 -0.64 11.48
C THR A 195 -28.07 -1.28 10.95
N LEU A 196 -28.19 -2.26 10.08
CA LEU A 196 -27.09 -2.83 9.33
C LEU A 196 -26.42 -1.77 8.45
N GLY A 197 -27.21 -0.80 7.92
CA GLY A 197 -26.70 0.34 7.18
C GLY A 197 -25.75 1.22 8.00
N GLN A 198 -26.03 1.44 9.30
CA GLN A 198 -25.12 2.19 10.19
C GLN A 198 -23.79 1.48 10.40
N GLU A 199 -23.81 0.15 10.54
CA GLU A 199 -22.60 -0.66 10.67
C GLU A 199 -21.73 -0.56 9.43
N PHE A 200 -22.30 -0.75 8.24
CA PHE A 200 -21.59 -0.62 6.96
C PHE A 200 -21.13 0.81 6.66
N GLY A 201 -21.88 1.83 7.08
CA GLY A 201 -21.47 3.22 7.05
C GLY A 201 -20.20 3.48 7.88
N GLY A 202 -20.09 2.85 9.05
CA GLY A 202 -18.89 2.87 9.88
C GLY A 202 -17.68 2.28 9.17
N TYR A 203 -17.84 1.16 8.44
CA TYR A 203 -16.77 0.55 7.63
C TYR A 203 -16.32 1.49 6.49
N ALA A 204 -17.26 2.12 5.80
CA ALA A 204 -16.98 3.09 4.74
C ALA A 204 -16.16 4.27 5.27
N SER A 205 -16.59 4.85 6.39
CA SER A 205 -15.94 6.00 7.01
C SER A 205 -14.51 5.69 7.45
N ALA A 206 -14.30 4.52 8.06
CA ALA A 206 -12.98 4.05 8.45
C ALA A 206 -12.06 3.90 7.23
N THR A 207 -12.53 3.22 6.18
CA THR A 207 -11.74 2.97 4.98
C THR A 207 -11.34 4.25 4.26
N ARG A 208 -12.26 5.22 4.15
CA ARG A 208 -11.96 6.52 3.52
C ARG A 208 -10.92 7.32 4.30
N ARG A 209 -10.99 7.29 5.63
CA ARG A 209 -9.98 7.92 6.49
C ARG A 209 -8.58 7.32 6.27
N LEU A 210 -8.49 5.99 6.11
CA LEU A 210 -7.22 5.30 5.84
C LEU A 210 -6.61 5.71 4.50
N ALA A 211 -7.43 5.80 3.44
CA ALA A 211 -6.99 6.30 2.14
C ALA A 211 -6.37 7.70 2.25
N THR A 212 -7.04 8.61 2.99
CA THR A 212 -6.54 9.97 3.24
C THR A 212 -5.21 9.98 4.01
N LYS A 213 -5.04 9.08 5.00
CA LYS A 213 -3.81 9.01 5.79
C LYS A 213 -2.62 8.51 4.97
N ILE A 214 -2.81 7.50 4.12
CA ILE A 214 -1.77 7.02 3.21
C ILE A 214 -1.37 8.13 2.22
N ALA A 215 -2.35 8.82 1.62
CA ALA A 215 -2.06 9.94 0.72
C ALA A 215 -1.24 11.04 1.41
N ALA A 216 -1.61 11.41 2.63
CA ALA A 216 -0.88 12.42 3.39
C ALA A 216 0.55 11.97 3.75
N ALA A 217 0.75 10.72 4.16
CA ALA A 217 2.08 10.19 4.47
C ALA A 217 2.98 10.10 3.22
N ALA A 218 2.40 9.84 2.05
CA ALA A 218 3.14 9.77 0.80
C ALA A 218 3.75 11.11 0.39
N GLU A 219 3.16 12.25 0.77
CA GLU A 219 3.70 13.58 0.43
C GLU A 219 5.12 13.81 0.96
N ASP A 220 5.50 13.20 2.10
CA ASP A 220 6.85 13.26 2.64
C ASP A 220 7.89 12.61 1.71
N LEU A 221 7.46 11.69 0.83
CA LEU A 221 8.33 11.04 -0.14
C LEU A 221 8.74 11.97 -1.31
N LEU A 222 8.10 13.12 -1.48
CA LEU A 222 8.50 14.14 -2.45
C LEU A 222 9.65 15.02 -1.97
N ILE A 223 10.10 14.82 -0.73
CA ILE A 223 11.31 15.45 -0.17
C ILE A 223 12.48 14.49 -0.41
N LEU A 224 13.40 14.89 -1.31
CA LEU A 224 14.46 14.01 -1.80
C LEU A 224 15.83 14.43 -1.28
N PRO A 225 16.79 13.49 -1.08
CA PRO A 225 18.19 13.79 -0.80
C PRO A 225 19.02 14.16 -2.04
N LEU A 226 18.42 14.19 -3.24
CA LEU A 226 19.09 14.39 -4.51
C LEU A 226 19.92 15.68 -4.52
N GLY A 227 21.18 15.62 -4.99
CA GLY A 227 22.14 16.71 -4.94
C GLY A 227 22.99 16.73 -3.66
N GLY A 228 22.68 15.88 -2.65
CA GLY A 228 23.50 15.70 -1.46
C GLY A 228 24.79 14.93 -1.71
N SER A 229 24.91 14.29 -2.89
CA SER A 229 26.07 13.47 -3.27
C SER A 229 26.28 12.32 -2.27
N ALA A 230 27.47 12.17 -1.68
CA ALA A 230 27.78 11.01 -0.85
C ALA A 230 27.16 11.06 0.55
N ILE A 231 27.12 12.23 1.19
CA ILE A 231 26.76 12.40 2.61
C ILE A 231 25.95 13.67 2.93
N GLY A 232 25.58 14.45 1.92
CA GLY A 232 24.84 15.72 2.10
C GLY A 232 25.64 16.97 1.80
N THR A 233 26.97 16.87 1.57
CA THR A 233 27.83 18.02 1.28
C THR A 233 27.71 18.56 -0.13
N GLY A 234 27.13 17.79 -1.07
CA GLY A 234 27.13 18.10 -2.50
C GLY A 234 28.53 18.06 -3.16
N LEU A 235 29.55 17.55 -2.44
CA LEU A 235 30.90 17.45 -2.99
C LEU A 235 30.93 16.53 -4.21
N GLY A 236 31.55 17.01 -5.30
CA GLY A 236 31.62 16.28 -6.57
C GLY A 236 30.48 16.65 -7.55
N SER A 237 29.55 17.52 -7.18
CA SER A 237 28.61 18.17 -8.11
C SER A 237 29.06 19.61 -8.42
N ASP A 238 28.75 20.06 -9.64
CA ASP A 238 29.06 21.41 -10.07
C ASP A 238 28.07 22.44 -9.51
N PRO A 239 28.51 23.73 -9.36
CA PRO A 239 27.60 24.79 -8.92
C PRO A 239 26.38 24.91 -9.84
N GLY A 240 25.19 25.01 -9.23
CA GLY A 240 23.90 25.08 -9.95
C GLY A 240 23.27 23.73 -10.31
N TYR A 241 24.00 22.62 -10.17
CA TYR A 241 23.44 21.29 -10.42
C TYR A 241 22.21 20.96 -9.56
N PRO A 242 22.25 21.15 -8.22
CA PRO A 242 21.08 20.83 -7.38
C PRO A 242 19.83 21.59 -7.80
N GLU A 243 19.91 22.88 -8.08
CA GLU A 243 18.76 23.67 -8.55
C GLU A 243 18.25 23.20 -9.90
N ALA A 244 19.16 22.95 -10.84
CA ALA A 244 18.81 22.52 -12.19
C ALA A 244 18.15 21.13 -12.20
N VAL A 245 18.65 20.16 -11.42
CA VAL A 245 18.11 18.80 -11.39
C VAL A 245 16.70 18.77 -10.81
N TYR A 246 16.41 19.51 -9.74
CA TYR A 246 15.05 19.61 -9.18
C TYR A 246 14.09 20.30 -10.15
N ARG A 247 14.51 21.35 -10.85
CA ARG A 247 13.69 22.00 -11.88
C ARG A 247 13.29 21.02 -12.98
N HIS A 248 14.25 20.26 -13.52
CA HIS A 248 13.98 19.28 -14.58
C HIS A 248 13.17 18.08 -14.07
N LEU A 249 13.45 17.59 -12.88
CA LEU A 249 12.73 16.44 -12.30
C LEU A 249 11.28 16.80 -12.00
N SER A 250 11.02 17.96 -11.37
CA SER A 250 9.66 18.45 -11.11
C SER A 250 8.87 18.64 -12.40
N ALA A 251 9.47 19.28 -13.40
CA ALA A 251 8.82 19.48 -14.69
C ALA A 251 8.55 18.16 -15.43
N GLY A 252 9.51 17.22 -15.40
CA GLY A 252 9.39 15.92 -16.08
C GLY A 252 8.37 14.99 -15.46
N LEU A 253 8.20 15.03 -14.15
CA LEU A 253 7.23 14.21 -13.41
C LEU A 253 5.84 14.88 -13.22
N GLY A 254 5.78 16.22 -13.37
CA GLY A 254 4.59 17.00 -12.98
C GLY A 254 4.32 16.97 -11.47
N LEU A 255 5.36 16.75 -10.65
CA LEU A 255 5.29 16.63 -9.19
C LEU A 255 6.12 17.72 -8.51
N PRO A 256 5.70 18.26 -7.34
CA PRO A 256 6.41 19.29 -6.60
C PRO A 256 7.56 18.70 -5.76
N VAL A 257 8.49 17.97 -6.41
CA VAL A 257 9.64 17.42 -5.71
C VAL A 257 10.56 18.54 -5.24
N ARG A 258 11.14 18.38 -4.05
CA ARG A 258 12.00 19.40 -3.43
C ARG A 258 13.12 18.77 -2.60
N PRO A 259 14.23 19.48 -2.40
CA PRO A 259 15.29 19.04 -1.48
C PRO A 259 14.78 19.03 -0.03
N GLY A 260 15.38 18.19 0.81
CA GLY A 260 15.25 18.31 2.25
C GLY A 260 15.79 19.67 2.76
N SER A 261 15.20 20.17 3.84
CA SER A 261 15.64 21.43 4.45
C SER A 261 17.06 21.34 5.03
N ASP A 262 17.47 20.15 5.44
CA ASP A 262 18.80 19.78 5.84
C ASP A 262 19.25 18.58 5.00
N PRO A 263 20.31 18.72 4.17
CA PRO A 263 20.76 17.64 3.31
C PRO A 263 21.37 16.46 4.07
N PHE A 264 21.96 16.68 5.27
CA PHE A 264 22.51 15.61 6.09
C PHE A 264 21.40 14.77 6.72
N ASP A 265 20.30 15.39 7.17
CA ASP A 265 19.10 14.72 7.62
C ASP A 265 18.48 13.89 6.51
N ALA A 266 18.31 14.49 5.33
CA ALA A 266 17.68 13.83 4.18
C ALA A 266 18.46 12.61 3.67
N MET A 267 19.79 12.57 3.84
CA MET A 267 20.65 11.46 3.43
C MET A 267 20.62 10.27 4.40
N GLN A 268 20.54 10.51 5.72
CA GLN A 268 20.72 9.47 6.73
C GLN A 268 19.40 8.89 7.26
N ASN A 269 18.28 9.61 7.16
CA ASN A 269 17.04 9.22 7.80
C ASN A 269 16.02 8.64 6.81
N SER A 270 15.44 7.50 7.19
CA SER A 270 14.47 6.73 6.40
C SER A 270 13.07 6.73 7.01
N ASP A 271 12.78 7.65 7.94
CA ASP A 271 11.53 7.73 8.69
C ASP A 271 10.29 8.00 7.80
N ALA A 272 10.44 8.70 6.67
CA ALA A 272 9.38 8.88 5.70
C ALA A 272 8.86 7.54 5.13
N PHE A 273 9.76 6.58 4.87
CA PHE A 273 9.37 5.22 4.48
C PHE A 273 8.64 4.49 5.61
N GLY A 274 9.13 4.65 6.86
CA GLY A 274 8.49 4.08 8.04
C GLY A 274 7.06 4.59 8.23
N ARG A 275 6.82 5.90 8.02
CA ARG A 275 5.46 6.48 8.09
C ARG A 275 4.52 5.87 7.07
N VAL A 276 4.92 5.81 5.80
CA VAL A 276 4.10 5.19 4.75
C VAL A 276 3.84 3.71 5.04
N SER A 277 4.87 2.97 5.46
CA SER A 277 4.74 1.56 5.84
C SER A 277 3.72 1.35 6.96
N ALA A 278 3.80 2.16 8.01
CA ALA A 278 2.88 2.11 9.15
C ALA A 278 1.42 2.41 8.72
N GLU A 279 1.19 3.41 7.88
CA GLU A 279 -0.16 3.73 7.39
C GLU A 279 -0.72 2.59 6.50
N ILE A 280 0.10 1.96 5.66
CA ILE A 280 -0.30 0.79 4.87
C ILE A 280 -0.66 -0.39 5.79
N ARG A 281 0.14 -0.67 6.82
CA ARG A 281 -0.15 -1.70 7.82
C ARG A 281 -1.44 -1.42 8.56
N ILE A 282 -1.64 -0.19 9.07
CA ILE A 282 -2.86 0.21 9.78
C ILE A 282 -4.10 0.03 8.89
N ALA A 283 -3.98 0.37 7.60
CA ALA A 283 -5.05 0.17 6.64
C ALA A 283 -5.39 -1.33 6.47
N ALA A 284 -4.39 -2.17 6.31
CA ALA A 284 -4.57 -3.62 6.18
C ALA A 284 -5.19 -4.24 7.44
N GLU A 285 -4.72 -3.86 8.63
CA GLU A 285 -5.24 -4.33 9.92
C GLU A 285 -6.71 -3.91 10.13
N THR A 286 -7.06 -2.67 9.76
CA THR A 286 -8.44 -2.20 9.85
C THR A 286 -9.35 -2.96 8.88
N LEU A 287 -8.92 -3.19 7.64
CA LEU A 287 -9.67 -4.01 6.69
C LEU A 287 -9.77 -5.46 7.14
N ALA A 288 -8.74 -6.01 7.78
CA ALA A 288 -8.80 -7.35 8.36
C ALA A 288 -9.80 -7.43 9.54
N LYS A 289 -9.90 -6.38 10.37
CA LYS A 289 -10.94 -6.28 11.41
C LYS A 289 -12.33 -6.27 10.78
N ILE A 290 -12.55 -5.46 9.76
CA ILE A 290 -13.83 -5.43 9.03
C ILE A 290 -14.13 -6.80 8.40
N ALA A 291 -13.13 -7.43 7.79
CA ALA A 291 -13.25 -8.77 7.22
C ALA A 291 -13.63 -9.81 8.30
N HIS A 292 -13.07 -9.69 9.50
CA HIS A 292 -13.45 -10.55 10.64
C HIS A 292 -14.92 -10.37 11.03
N ASP A 293 -15.40 -9.13 11.10
CA ASP A 293 -16.82 -8.84 11.37
C ASP A 293 -17.72 -9.47 10.30
N LEU A 294 -17.35 -9.36 9.02
CA LEU A 294 -18.11 -10.00 7.94
C LEU A 294 -18.12 -11.53 8.04
N ILE A 295 -17.04 -12.16 8.52
CA ILE A 295 -17.00 -13.60 8.81
C ILE A 295 -18.01 -13.94 9.91
N LEU A 296 -18.04 -13.18 10.99
CA LEU A 296 -18.97 -13.40 12.10
C LEU A 296 -20.42 -13.21 11.66
N LEU A 297 -20.73 -12.09 11.00
CA LEU A 297 -22.08 -11.76 10.53
C LEU A 297 -22.60 -12.76 9.50
N SER A 298 -21.74 -13.35 8.67
CA SER A 298 -22.10 -14.35 7.66
C SER A 298 -21.97 -15.79 8.13
N SER A 299 -21.64 -16.02 9.40
CA SER A 299 -21.58 -17.38 9.94
C SER A 299 -22.89 -18.11 9.72
N ASP A 300 -22.82 -19.45 9.63
CA ASP A 300 -23.93 -20.31 9.22
C ASP A 300 -25.29 -19.89 9.76
N GLN A 301 -26.31 -19.89 8.90
CA GLN A 301 -27.65 -19.37 9.25
C GLN A 301 -28.38 -20.19 10.34
N GLN A 302 -28.06 -21.47 10.48
CA GLN A 302 -28.69 -22.34 11.44
C GLN A 302 -27.94 -22.39 12.77
N THR A 303 -26.62 -22.31 12.72
CA THR A 303 -25.73 -22.52 13.88
C THR A 303 -24.95 -21.28 14.29
N GLY A 304 -24.97 -20.20 13.49
CA GLY A 304 -24.25 -18.95 13.72
C GLY A 304 -25.16 -17.71 13.72
N LEU A 305 -24.55 -16.55 13.45
CA LEU A 305 -25.29 -15.27 13.40
C LEU A 305 -26.21 -15.19 12.19
N GLY A 306 -25.67 -15.44 10.98
CA GLY A 306 -26.44 -15.49 9.74
C GLY A 306 -27.15 -14.18 9.36
N GLU A 307 -26.71 -13.01 9.86
CA GLU A 307 -27.35 -11.71 9.61
C GLU A 307 -27.11 -11.21 8.19
N ILE A 308 -26.02 -11.68 7.54
CA ILE A 308 -25.70 -11.41 6.14
C ILE A 308 -25.33 -12.70 5.42
N ARG A 309 -25.34 -12.63 4.08
CA ARG A 309 -24.82 -13.69 3.21
C ARG A 309 -23.76 -13.10 2.29
N LEU A 310 -22.59 -13.74 2.22
CA LEU A 310 -21.52 -13.39 1.30
C LEU A 310 -21.71 -14.10 -0.05
N PRO A 311 -21.19 -13.53 -1.16
CA PRO A 311 -21.18 -14.20 -2.46
C PRO A 311 -20.48 -15.56 -2.41
N ALA A 312 -21.09 -16.58 -3.01
CA ALA A 312 -20.49 -17.89 -3.17
C ALA A 312 -19.53 -17.90 -4.36
N ILE A 313 -18.23 -17.71 -4.10
CA ILE A 313 -17.22 -17.57 -5.16
C ILE A 313 -16.46 -18.85 -5.48
N GLN A 314 -16.49 -19.84 -4.57
CA GLN A 314 -15.95 -21.18 -4.78
C GLN A 314 -16.53 -22.18 -3.76
N PRO A 315 -16.50 -23.50 -4.06
CA PRO A 315 -16.83 -24.52 -3.07
C PRO A 315 -15.94 -24.43 -1.83
N GLY A 316 -16.51 -24.57 -0.64
CA GLY A 316 -15.81 -24.40 0.63
C GLY A 316 -15.23 -25.70 1.22
N SER A 317 -15.53 -26.87 0.63
CA SER A 317 -15.07 -28.15 1.14
C SER A 317 -15.06 -29.22 0.05
N SER A 318 -14.08 -30.12 0.14
CA SER A 318 -14.00 -31.31 -0.72
C SER A 318 -14.87 -32.48 -0.23
N ILE A 319 -15.35 -32.44 1.05
CA ILE A 319 -16.11 -33.54 1.68
C ILE A 319 -17.48 -33.14 2.22
N MET A 320 -17.75 -31.80 2.29
CA MET A 320 -19.04 -31.28 2.78
C MET A 320 -19.77 -30.56 1.65
N PRO A 321 -20.75 -31.23 1.00
CA PRO A 321 -21.52 -30.59 -0.08
C PRO A 321 -22.27 -29.35 0.43
N GLY A 322 -22.25 -28.28 -0.38
CA GLY A 322 -22.98 -27.05 -0.08
C GLY A 322 -22.28 -26.10 0.89
N LYS A 323 -21.12 -26.45 1.48
CA LYS A 323 -20.35 -25.55 2.35
C LYS A 323 -19.73 -24.42 1.53
N ILE A 324 -19.96 -23.19 1.94
CA ILE A 324 -19.36 -21.98 1.37
C ILE A 324 -18.56 -21.29 2.46
N ASN A 325 -17.28 -21.02 2.19
CA ASN A 325 -16.39 -20.30 3.11
C ASN A 325 -16.30 -18.81 2.76
N PRO A 326 -16.02 -17.93 3.73
CA PRO A 326 -15.84 -16.49 3.53
C PRO A 326 -14.45 -16.16 2.94
N VAL A 327 -14.20 -16.60 1.69
CA VAL A 327 -12.86 -16.62 1.05
C VAL A 327 -12.21 -15.24 1.00
N MET A 328 -12.94 -14.21 0.57
CA MET A 328 -12.37 -12.86 0.45
C MET A 328 -12.04 -12.24 1.81
N PRO A 329 -12.90 -12.29 2.82
CA PRO A 329 -12.53 -11.88 4.18
C PRO A 329 -11.29 -12.59 4.72
N MET A 330 -11.18 -13.91 4.54
CA MET A 330 -10.01 -14.68 4.95
C MET A 330 -8.74 -14.28 4.19
N LEU A 331 -8.85 -13.93 2.90
CA LEU A 331 -7.73 -13.40 2.12
C LEU A 331 -7.25 -12.05 2.67
N MET A 332 -8.18 -11.15 3.03
CA MET A 332 -7.81 -9.85 3.63
C MET A 332 -7.07 -10.01 4.95
N GLN A 333 -7.43 -10.98 5.78
CA GLN A 333 -6.68 -11.28 7.01
C GLN A 333 -5.24 -11.74 6.70
N GLN A 334 -5.05 -12.64 5.72
CA GLN A 334 -3.71 -13.09 5.33
C GLN A 334 -2.86 -11.96 4.75
N ILE A 335 -3.46 -11.06 3.98
CA ILE A 335 -2.79 -9.84 3.50
C ILE A 335 -2.31 -9.02 4.71
N ALA A 336 -3.16 -8.76 5.69
CA ALA A 336 -2.80 -7.98 6.86
C ALA A 336 -1.65 -8.63 7.65
N PHE A 337 -1.66 -9.95 7.84
CA PHE A 337 -0.56 -10.67 8.51
C PHE A 337 0.77 -10.49 7.76
N THR A 338 0.73 -10.60 6.42
CA THR A 338 1.91 -10.39 5.57
C THR A 338 2.43 -8.96 5.68
N LEU A 339 1.53 -7.97 5.63
CA LEU A 339 1.92 -6.56 5.68
C LEU A 339 2.45 -6.15 7.06
N SER A 340 1.96 -6.74 8.13
CA SER A 340 2.52 -6.54 9.49
C SER A 340 3.97 -7.04 9.57
N GLY A 341 4.29 -8.17 8.93
CA GLY A 341 5.67 -8.66 8.80
C GLY A 341 6.54 -7.76 7.94
N ASN A 342 6.00 -7.24 6.82
CA ASN A 342 6.70 -6.31 5.95
C ASN A 342 7.02 -4.99 6.67
N ASP A 343 6.05 -4.43 7.41
CA ASP A 343 6.24 -3.20 8.20
C ASP A 343 7.32 -3.37 9.27
N THR A 344 7.36 -4.52 9.94
CA THR A 344 8.44 -4.85 10.88
C THR A 344 9.80 -4.83 10.18
N SER A 345 9.91 -5.39 8.98
CA SER A 345 11.15 -5.37 8.19
C SER A 345 11.56 -3.96 7.80
N VAL A 346 10.61 -3.11 7.39
CA VAL A 346 10.85 -1.69 7.07
C VAL A 346 11.33 -0.93 8.30
N SER A 347 10.68 -1.12 9.45
CA SER A 347 11.05 -0.46 10.70
C SER A 347 12.45 -0.81 11.15
N LEU A 348 12.82 -2.11 11.09
CA LEU A 348 14.17 -2.57 11.43
C LEU A 348 15.22 -2.01 10.49
N ALA A 349 14.94 -1.98 9.18
CA ALA A 349 15.86 -1.43 8.20
C ALA A 349 16.01 0.09 8.35
N ALA A 350 14.91 0.82 8.58
CA ALA A 350 14.94 2.26 8.79
C ALA A 350 15.78 2.68 10.02
N MET A 351 15.71 1.91 11.10
CA MET A 351 16.49 2.20 12.30
C MET A 351 17.96 1.75 12.23
N ALA A 352 18.33 0.93 11.25
CA ALA A 352 19.66 0.32 11.17
C ALA A 352 20.70 1.18 10.42
N GLY A 353 20.33 2.37 9.94
CA GLY A 353 21.27 3.33 9.35
C GLY A 353 22.44 3.64 10.29
N GLN A 354 23.60 3.93 9.68
CA GLN A 354 24.85 4.15 10.43
C GLN A 354 25.46 5.48 10.00
N LEU A 355 25.63 6.38 10.98
CA LEU A 355 26.23 7.70 10.78
C LEU A 355 25.50 8.48 9.65
N GLU A 356 26.15 8.76 8.54
CA GLU A 356 25.69 9.68 7.51
C GLU A 356 24.78 9.06 6.47
N ILE A 357 24.44 7.73 6.55
CA ILE A 357 23.60 7.05 5.56
C ILE A 357 22.80 5.89 6.15
N ASN A 358 21.65 5.65 5.56
CA ASN A 358 20.97 4.36 5.64
C ASN A 358 21.19 3.61 4.33
N HIS A 359 21.82 2.45 4.37
CA HIS A 359 22.13 1.62 3.20
C HIS A 359 21.20 0.41 3.04
N PHE A 360 20.05 0.42 3.73
CA PHE A 360 19.06 -0.67 3.69
C PHE A 360 17.83 -0.36 2.82
N GLU A 361 17.88 0.67 1.96
CA GLU A 361 16.81 0.99 1.01
C GLU A 361 16.37 -0.18 0.14
N PRO A 362 17.24 -1.12 -0.29
CA PRO A 362 16.80 -2.27 -1.09
C PRO A 362 15.72 -3.11 -0.40
N VAL A 363 15.87 -3.44 0.89
CA VAL A 363 14.85 -4.20 1.62
C VAL A 363 13.62 -3.33 1.92
N ILE A 364 13.79 -2.04 2.23
CA ILE A 364 12.69 -1.09 2.44
C ILE A 364 11.82 -1.03 1.18
N ALA A 365 12.44 -0.82 0.02
CA ALA A 365 11.76 -0.76 -1.27
C ALA A 365 11.00 -2.05 -1.59
N SER A 366 11.67 -3.20 -1.44
CA SER A 366 11.07 -4.51 -1.67
C SER A 366 9.78 -4.70 -0.85
N ARG A 367 9.85 -4.42 0.46
CA ARG A 367 8.69 -4.61 1.36
C ARG A 367 7.57 -3.62 1.10
N LEU A 368 7.88 -2.35 0.79
CA LEU A 368 6.88 -1.33 0.48
C LEU A 368 6.17 -1.62 -0.85
N PHE A 369 6.90 -1.98 -1.92
CA PHE A 369 6.28 -2.35 -3.20
C PHE A 369 5.37 -3.56 -3.06
N ASP A 370 5.80 -4.58 -2.32
CA ASP A 370 5.00 -5.77 -2.10
C ASP A 370 3.73 -5.44 -1.30
N SER A 371 3.86 -4.64 -0.25
CA SER A 371 2.74 -4.20 0.59
C SER A 371 1.72 -3.37 -0.21
N ALA A 372 2.18 -2.37 -0.95
CA ALA A 372 1.30 -1.55 -1.78
C ALA A 372 0.57 -2.39 -2.85
N ARG A 373 1.29 -3.30 -3.52
CA ARG A 373 0.73 -4.21 -4.52
C ARG A 373 -0.33 -5.15 -3.94
N LEU A 374 -0.01 -5.82 -2.82
CA LEU A 374 -0.91 -6.78 -2.18
C LEU A 374 -2.18 -6.09 -1.67
N LEU A 375 -2.05 -4.96 -0.98
CA LEU A 375 -3.21 -4.25 -0.45
C LEU A 375 -4.07 -3.66 -1.58
N THR A 376 -3.45 -3.09 -2.63
CA THR A 376 -4.20 -2.59 -3.80
C THR A 376 -5.04 -3.68 -4.44
N ARG A 377 -4.41 -4.81 -4.80
CA ARG A 377 -5.11 -5.92 -5.47
C ARG A 377 -6.12 -6.59 -4.56
N GLY A 378 -5.77 -6.82 -3.30
CA GLY A 378 -6.68 -7.37 -2.30
C GLY A 378 -7.90 -6.51 -2.08
N SER A 379 -7.74 -5.19 -1.98
CA SER A 379 -8.84 -4.22 -1.83
C SER A 379 -9.81 -4.25 -3.01
N LEU A 380 -9.31 -4.27 -4.25
CA LEU A 380 -10.17 -4.36 -5.44
C LEU A 380 -10.93 -5.67 -5.50
N LEU A 381 -10.27 -6.80 -5.21
CA LEU A 381 -10.94 -8.10 -5.15
C LEU A 381 -11.97 -8.16 -4.02
N PHE A 382 -11.68 -7.56 -2.87
CA PHE A 382 -12.60 -7.52 -1.73
C PHE A 382 -13.85 -6.70 -2.05
N ALA A 383 -13.70 -5.54 -2.69
CA ALA A 383 -14.84 -4.74 -3.15
C ALA A 383 -15.69 -5.52 -4.17
N GLU A 384 -15.08 -6.02 -5.24
CA GLU A 384 -15.76 -6.66 -6.37
C GLU A 384 -16.40 -8.00 -5.98
N LYS A 385 -15.61 -8.90 -5.38
CA LYS A 385 -16.02 -10.31 -5.16
C LYS A 385 -16.66 -10.56 -3.80
N CYS A 386 -16.68 -9.56 -2.91
CA CYS A 386 -17.33 -9.70 -1.60
C CYS A 386 -18.34 -8.59 -1.38
N ILE A 387 -17.87 -7.34 -1.12
CA ILE A 387 -18.72 -6.27 -0.57
C ILE A 387 -19.91 -5.95 -1.48
N CYS A 388 -19.70 -5.79 -2.78
CA CYS A 388 -20.76 -5.44 -3.73
C CYS A 388 -21.88 -6.48 -3.80
N GLY A 389 -21.58 -7.74 -3.50
CA GLY A 389 -22.54 -8.85 -3.55
C GLY A 389 -23.06 -9.29 -2.18
N ILE A 390 -22.80 -8.58 -1.09
CA ILE A 390 -23.35 -8.90 0.23
C ILE A 390 -24.87 -8.73 0.21
N GLU A 391 -25.57 -9.75 0.67
CA GLU A 391 -27.00 -9.74 0.91
C GLU A 391 -27.28 -9.70 2.41
N ALA A 392 -28.28 -8.94 2.85
CA ALA A 392 -28.75 -8.97 4.21
C ALA A 392 -29.76 -10.11 4.41
N ASN A 393 -29.86 -10.60 5.64
CA ASN A 393 -30.95 -11.50 6.10
C ASN A 393 -31.81 -10.76 7.14
N PRO A 394 -32.77 -9.90 6.69
CA PRO A 394 -33.57 -9.07 7.60
C PRO A 394 -34.34 -9.86 8.60
N ALA A 395 -34.86 -11.03 8.21
CA ALA A 395 -35.64 -11.91 9.10
C ALA A 395 -34.78 -12.41 10.28
N ARG A 396 -33.55 -12.88 10.00
CA ARG A 396 -32.63 -13.36 11.02
C ARG A 396 -32.13 -12.23 11.92
N ALA A 397 -31.80 -11.07 11.34
CA ALA A 397 -31.36 -9.90 12.08
C ALA A 397 -32.44 -9.39 13.06
N LEU A 398 -33.70 -9.36 12.59
CA LEU A 398 -34.85 -8.99 13.42
C LEU A 398 -35.13 -10.04 14.50
N GLU A 399 -35.08 -11.34 14.18
CA GLU A 399 -35.25 -12.44 15.16
C GLU A 399 -34.24 -12.30 16.31
N LEU A 400 -32.95 -12.11 16.00
CA LEU A 400 -31.90 -11.93 17.00
C LEU A 400 -32.10 -10.66 17.84
N LEU A 401 -32.57 -9.57 17.23
CA LEU A 401 -32.92 -8.36 17.95
C LEU A 401 -34.10 -8.58 18.90
N MET A 402 -35.18 -9.21 18.44
CA MET A 402 -36.38 -9.44 19.22
C MET A 402 -36.15 -10.40 20.39
N ASN A 403 -35.25 -11.36 20.22
CA ASN A 403 -34.87 -12.30 21.29
C ASN A 403 -33.85 -11.74 22.28
N SER A 404 -33.33 -10.52 22.03
CA SER A 404 -32.32 -9.90 22.88
C SER A 404 -32.94 -9.02 23.97
N PRO A 405 -32.23 -8.75 25.08
CA PRO A 405 -32.64 -7.75 26.07
C PRO A 405 -32.44 -6.30 25.63
N ALA A 406 -32.14 -6.04 24.36
CA ALA A 406 -31.78 -4.72 23.87
C ALA A 406 -32.85 -3.65 24.08
N LEU A 407 -34.14 -4.06 24.02
CA LEU A 407 -35.27 -3.17 24.34
C LEU A 407 -35.30 -2.75 25.81
N ALA A 408 -34.64 -3.45 26.71
CA ALA A 408 -34.54 -3.03 28.10
C ALA A 408 -33.98 -1.60 28.21
N THR A 409 -32.92 -1.31 27.51
CA THR A 409 -32.33 0.06 27.49
C THR A 409 -33.30 1.12 26.96
N VAL A 410 -34.08 0.78 25.93
CA VAL A 410 -35.09 1.67 25.34
C VAL A 410 -36.25 1.92 26.32
N MET A 411 -36.55 0.98 27.17
CA MET A 411 -37.66 1.06 28.16
C MET A 411 -37.26 1.77 29.46
N VAL A 412 -35.97 1.89 29.77
CA VAL A 412 -35.52 2.55 31.02
C VAL A 412 -36.08 3.96 31.20
N PRO A 413 -36.11 4.85 30.19
CA PRO A 413 -36.70 6.17 30.35
C PRO A 413 -38.20 6.19 30.69
N ARG A 414 -38.92 5.11 30.28
CA ARG A 414 -40.37 4.96 30.48
C ARG A 414 -40.73 4.29 31.82
N LEU A 415 -39.99 3.30 32.25
CA LEU A 415 -40.31 2.43 33.39
C LEU A 415 -39.35 2.60 34.58
N GLY A 416 -38.18 3.19 34.36
CA GLY A 416 -37.09 3.25 35.33
C GLY A 416 -36.25 1.99 35.34
N TYR A 417 -34.98 2.15 35.74
CA TYR A 417 -33.96 1.08 35.71
C TYR A 417 -34.34 -0.12 36.59
N ALA A 418 -34.85 0.10 37.80
CA ALA A 418 -35.20 -1.00 38.75
C ALA A 418 -36.29 -1.92 38.21
N GLN A 419 -37.33 -1.34 37.61
CA GLN A 419 -38.45 -2.11 37.05
C GLN A 419 -37.99 -2.90 35.82
N VAL A 420 -37.26 -2.26 34.91
CA VAL A 420 -36.74 -2.93 33.74
C VAL A 420 -35.77 -4.06 34.11
N SER A 421 -34.89 -3.85 35.11
CA SER A 421 -33.99 -4.90 35.62
C SER A 421 -34.76 -6.10 36.22
N ALA A 422 -35.88 -5.87 36.92
CA ALA A 422 -36.69 -6.93 37.43
C ALA A 422 -37.34 -7.79 36.32
N ILE A 423 -37.83 -7.12 35.26
CA ILE A 423 -38.43 -7.81 34.10
C ILE A 423 -37.38 -8.60 33.33
N VAL A 424 -36.16 -8.05 33.13
CA VAL A 424 -35.06 -8.79 32.50
C VAL A 424 -34.72 -10.06 33.27
N LYS A 425 -34.56 -9.97 34.60
CA LYS A 425 -34.29 -11.13 35.44
C LYS A 425 -35.40 -12.19 35.39
N GLN A 426 -36.66 -11.75 35.33
CA GLN A 426 -37.77 -12.68 35.18
C GLN A 426 -37.74 -13.37 33.82
N ALA A 427 -37.54 -12.61 32.73
CA ALA A 427 -37.40 -13.14 31.38
C ALA A 427 -36.29 -14.22 31.28
N ASP A 428 -35.13 -13.93 31.88
CA ASP A 428 -34.01 -14.89 31.95
C ASP A 428 -34.36 -16.15 32.73
N ASN A 429 -35.02 -16.02 33.89
CA ASN A 429 -35.44 -17.16 34.71
C ASN A 429 -36.48 -18.04 34.04
N ASP A 430 -37.41 -17.42 33.31
CA ASP A 430 -38.50 -18.11 32.63
C ASP A 430 -38.08 -18.67 31.24
N GLY A 431 -36.86 -18.28 30.75
CA GLY A 431 -36.38 -18.67 29.44
C GLY A 431 -37.17 -18.06 28.27
N VAL A 432 -37.82 -16.91 28.51
CA VAL A 432 -38.70 -16.21 27.56
C VAL A 432 -38.00 -14.91 27.13
N PRO A 433 -38.09 -14.48 25.85
CA PRO A 433 -37.54 -13.22 25.44
C PRO A 433 -38.10 -12.02 26.23
N PHE A 434 -37.27 -11.03 26.55
CA PHE A 434 -37.66 -9.83 27.32
C PHE A 434 -38.91 -9.16 26.74
N ILE A 435 -39.02 -9.06 25.41
CA ILE A 435 -40.18 -8.45 24.75
C ILE A 435 -41.45 -9.22 25.01
N GLU A 436 -41.42 -10.56 24.98
CA GLU A 436 -42.57 -11.39 25.23
C GLU A 436 -43.07 -11.20 26.70
N THR A 437 -42.15 -11.22 27.65
CA THR A 437 -42.44 -10.93 29.06
C THR A 437 -43.09 -9.58 29.25
N MET A 438 -42.59 -8.54 28.52
CA MET A 438 -43.15 -7.19 28.55
C MET A 438 -44.58 -7.13 28.00
N VAL A 439 -44.87 -7.84 26.92
CA VAL A 439 -46.20 -7.91 26.29
C VAL A 439 -47.16 -8.69 27.18
N GLU A 440 -46.78 -9.84 27.71
CA GLU A 440 -47.59 -10.67 28.60
C GLU A 440 -47.98 -9.96 29.89
N GLN A 441 -47.08 -9.12 30.42
CA GLN A 441 -47.36 -8.32 31.63
C GLN A 441 -48.08 -6.99 31.33
N GLY A 442 -48.40 -6.71 30.07
CA GLY A 442 -49.13 -5.51 29.67
C GLY A 442 -48.34 -4.19 29.72
N TRP A 443 -47.02 -4.24 29.84
CA TRP A 443 -46.16 -3.05 29.84
C TRP A 443 -46.08 -2.36 28.49
N ILE A 444 -46.21 -3.13 27.39
CA ILE A 444 -46.17 -2.67 26.00
C ILE A 444 -47.10 -3.54 25.15
N GLN A 445 -47.70 -2.95 24.13
CA GLN A 445 -48.39 -3.69 23.10
C GLN A 445 -47.43 -4.16 22.01
N ARG A 446 -47.65 -5.37 21.45
CA ARG A 446 -46.80 -5.92 20.38
C ARG A 446 -46.70 -4.98 19.16
N SER A 447 -47.75 -4.24 18.84
CA SER A 447 -47.79 -3.24 17.77
C SER A 447 -46.85 -2.04 18.02
N GLU A 448 -46.58 -1.70 19.29
CA GLU A 448 -45.70 -0.56 19.65
C GLU A 448 -44.21 -0.91 19.61
N VAL A 449 -43.88 -2.23 19.66
CA VAL A 449 -42.44 -2.66 19.70
C VAL A 449 -41.65 -2.14 18.51
N MET A 450 -42.16 -2.29 17.30
CA MET A 450 -41.44 -1.87 16.07
C MET A 450 -41.29 -0.37 16.03
N GLU A 451 -42.28 0.40 16.44
CA GLU A 451 -42.21 1.86 16.49
C GLU A 451 -41.15 2.34 17.50
N LEU A 452 -41.06 1.67 18.65
CA LEU A 452 -40.05 1.97 19.68
C LEU A 452 -38.64 1.63 19.19
N LEU A 453 -38.45 0.50 18.52
CA LEU A 453 -37.17 0.12 17.92
C LEU A 453 -36.73 1.11 16.86
N GLN A 454 -37.63 1.51 15.96
CA GLN A 454 -37.33 2.50 14.93
C GLN A 454 -36.96 3.87 15.50
N LYS A 455 -37.67 4.29 16.56
CA LYS A 455 -37.36 5.55 17.27
C LYS A 455 -36.05 5.49 18.05
N ALA A 456 -35.64 4.31 18.52
CA ALA A 456 -34.39 4.13 19.26
C ALA A 456 -33.14 4.21 18.35
N VAL A 457 -33.30 3.94 17.07
CA VAL A 457 -32.22 4.02 16.08
C VAL A 457 -32.10 5.45 15.57
N ILE A 458 -31.14 6.20 16.13
CA ILE A 458 -30.89 7.59 15.73
C ILE A 458 -30.21 7.59 14.35
N PRO A 459 -30.73 8.31 13.33
CA PRO A 459 -30.03 8.50 12.07
C PRO A 459 -28.67 9.13 12.31
N VAL A 460 -27.63 8.56 11.74
CA VAL A 460 -26.31 9.20 11.70
C VAL A 460 -26.46 10.47 10.86
N ARG A 461 -26.22 11.65 11.48
CA ARG A 461 -26.23 12.95 10.81
C ARG A 461 -24.99 13.17 9.97
#